data_92fc492cffb7368f9d601f789304b66d
#
_entry.id   92fc492cffb7368f9d601f789304b66d
#
_cell.length_a   1.000
_cell.length_b   1.000
_cell.length_c   1.000
_cell.angle_alpha   90.00
_cell.angle_beta   90.00
_cell.angle_gamma   90.00
#
_symmetry.space_group_name_H-M   'P 1'
#
loop_
_entity.id
_entity.type
_entity.pdbx_description
1 polymer ?
#
loop_
_entity_poly.entity_id
_entity_poly.type
_entity_poly.pdbx_seq_one_letter_code
_entity_poly.pdbx_strand_id
1 'polypeptide(L)'
;MAHVTGQSRYQTTLFPEVLDEAVGRDDPVRVIDAFVAGLELEQLGFSKAIAEEMGRPPYAPGDLLKLYIYGYLHRVRASRRLEAETRRNIQVMWLLNRLTPSFKTIADFRKDHAEAIVKVCRAFIRFCGEQSLFGAELLAIDGTKIAAVASRKQVVTPQRIAKMNAAIDRRIADYLASMDDADRTEAGSVGKPVDVAAAIEALKAQKDQLQAQAQDLAARGLKQEVMTEPEARLMRTPHGHAVAYNAQTVVDAEHKLIVAFDLTNEGNDLQQLHPMAVQGKAAVEADEITVVADTGYSNGEHGALCEQDRITAIVPRPEVVNPKGPQYFSRDRFSYDHESDTWRCPAGETLSLFKTSQTQQQKEYASRACGACALKAQCTNAARRVIVRHFYEDEREAMHRRAVADPSWMTHRRETVEHPFGTMKWLMAGPRFLVKGLKKAKAEFALGVLCYNLKRVANILGVPALLGALAPSAA
;
A
#
# COMPACT_ATOMS: atom_id res chain seq x y z
N MET A 1 -12.77 36.10 -44.91
CA MET A 1 -13.05 34.65 -44.74
C MET A 1 -13.96 34.52 -43.52
N ALA A 2 -15.11 33.84 -43.68
CA ALA A 2 -15.99 33.58 -42.54
C ALA A 2 -15.43 32.43 -41.68
N HIS A 3 -15.63 32.50 -40.36
CA HIS A 3 -15.26 31.40 -39.47
C HIS A 3 -16.15 30.17 -39.73
N VAL A 4 -15.62 28.97 -39.49
CA VAL A 4 -16.42 27.74 -39.49
C VAL A 4 -17.41 27.83 -38.31
N THR A 5 -18.70 27.71 -38.60
CA THR A 5 -19.78 27.79 -37.62
C THR A 5 -20.36 26.39 -37.37
N GLY A 6 -20.60 26.03 -36.10
CA GLY A 6 -21.28 24.80 -35.75
C GLY A 6 -22.81 24.90 -35.97
N GLN A 7 -23.51 23.79 -35.77
CA GLN A 7 -24.97 23.75 -35.80
C GLN A 7 -25.57 24.55 -34.63
N SER A 8 -26.73 25.15 -34.85
CA SER A 8 -27.46 25.82 -33.79
C SER A 8 -27.87 24.84 -32.70
N ARG A 9 -27.70 25.23 -31.44
CA ARG A 9 -28.13 24.43 -30.28
C ARG A 9 -29.64 24.21 -30.23
N TYR A 10 -30.41 24.97 -31.00
CA TYR A 10 -31.85 24.90 -31.10
C TYR A 10 -32.32 24.17 -32.36
N GLN A 11 -31.40 23.70 -33.20
CA GLN A 11 -31.77 22.94 -34.37
C GLN A 11 -32.24 21.55 -34.00
N THR A 12 -33.44 21.21 -34.46
CA THR A 12 -33.96 19.85 -34.37
C THR A 12 -33.38 19.03 -35.53
N THR A 13 -32.86 17.85 -35.25
CA THR A 13 -32.38 16.92 -36.28
C THR A 13 -33.58 16.21 -36.91
N LEU A 14 -33.56 16.07 -38.21
CA LEU A 14 -34.63 15.39 -38.94
C LEU A 14 -34.54 13.87 -38.81
N PHE A 15 -33.33 13.35 -38.60
CA PHE A 15 -33.08 11.92 -38.38
C PHE A 15 -32.71 11.67 -36.91
N PRO A 16 -33.22 10.58 -36.31
CA PRO A 16 -32.86 10.20 -34.95
C PRO A 16 -31.39 9.83 -34.88
N GLU A 17 -30.65 10.42 -33.94
CA GLU A 17 -29.27 10.06 -33.66
C GLU A 17 -29.24 8.82 -32.74
N VAL A 18 -28.48 7.80 -33.14
CA VAL A 18 -28.21 6.62 -32.33
C VAL A 18 -26.99 6.89 -31.45
N LEU A 19 -27.13 6.71 -30.13
CA LEU A 19 -26.03 6.99 -29.19
C LEU A 19 -24.76 6.16 -29.49
N ASP A 20 -24.92 4.97 -30.05
CA ASP A 20 -23.81 4.10 -30.42
C ASP A 20 -22.92 4.68 -31.54
N GLU A 21 -23.53 5.49 -32.45
CA GLU A 21 -22.82 6.16 -33.52
C GLU A 21 -21.95 7.33 -33.02
N ALA A 22 -22.25 7.86 -31.82
CA ALA A 22 -21.49 8.93 -31.18
C ALA A 22 -20.17 8.44 -30.56
N VAL A 23 -19.99 7.14 -30.43
CA VAL A 23 -18.79 6.51 -29.86
C VAL A 23 -18.12 5.64 -30.91
N GLY A 24 -16.89 5.99 -31.28
CA GLY A 24 -16.13 5.28 -32.30
C GLY A 24 -16.03 3.77 -32.03
N ARG A 25 -15.90 2.98 -33.08
CA ARG A 25 -15.78 1.50 -32.93
C ARG A 25 -14.52 1.09 -32.16
N ASP A 26 -13.45 1.87 -32.28
CA ASP A 26 -12.16 1.64 -31.63
C ASP A 26 -11.99 2.51 -30.38
N ASP A 27 -13.08 3.06 -29.83
CA ASP A 27 -13.02 3.85 -28.60
C ASP A 27 -12.73 2.93 -27.39
N PRO A 28 -11.73 3.25 -26.55
CA PRO A 28 -11.40 2.45 -25.38
C PRO A 28 -12.55 2.24 -24.41
N VAL A 29 -13.59 3.07 -24.42
CA VAL A 29 -14.77 2.89 -23.57
C VAL A 29 -15.51 1.59 -23.88
N ARG A 30 -15.45 1.11 -25.14
CA ARG A 30 -16.03 -0.16 -25.56
C ARG A 30 -15.36 -1.36 -24.90
N VAL A 31 -14.05 -1.25 -24.60
CA VAL A 31 -13.32 -2.29 -23.86
C VAL A 31 -13.85 -2.41 -22.44
N ILE A 32 -14.20 -1.29 -21.79
CA ILE A 32 -14.80 -1.30 -20.46
C ILE A 32 -16.14 -2.06 -20.49
N ASP A 33 -16.96 -1.75 -21.49
CA ASP A 33 -18.26 -2.39 -21.66
C ASP A 33 -18.13 -3.89 -21.88
N ALA A 34 -17.31 -4.30 -22.85
CA ALA A 34 -17.08 -5.70 -23.20
C ALA A 34 -16.50 -6.48 -22.01
N PHE A 35 -15.50 -5.92 -21.31
CA PHE A 35 -14.91 -6.58 -20.14
C PHE A 35 -15.94 -6.83 -19.05
N VAL A 36 -16.72 -5.80 -18.67
CA VAL A 36 -17.70 -5.94 -17.60
C VAL A 36 -18.87 -6.84 -17.99
N ALA A 37 -19.27 -6.84 -19.27
CA ALA A 37 -20.31 -7.73 -19.79
C ALA A 37 -19.90 -9.21 -19.72
N GLY A 38 -18.61 -9.52 -19.83
CA GLY A 38 -18.08 -10.91 -19.69
C GLY A 38 -17.90 -11.39 -18.24
N LEU A 39 -18.24 -10.55 -17.22
CA LEU A 39 -18.06 -10.93 -15.81
C LEU A 39 -19.31 -11.60 -15.22
N GLU A 40 -19.11 -12.70 -14.51
CA GLU A 40 -20.12 -13.34 -13.67
C GLU A 40 -20.26 -12.58 -12.33
N LEU A 41 -21.00 -11.45 -12.36
CA LEU A 41 -21.06 -10.50 -11.26
C LEU A 41 -21.58 -11.12 -9.95
N GLU A 42 -22.50 -12.09 -10.03
CA GLU A 42 -23.02 -12.81 -8.87
C GLU A 42 -21.92 -13.63 -8.19
N GLN A 43 -21.15 -14.41 -8.94
CA GLN A 43 -20.06 -15.25 -8.45
C GLN A 43 -18.93 -14.39 -7.86
N LEU A 44 -18.73 -13.19 -8.39
CA LEU A 44 -17.80 -12.22 -7.84
C LEU A 44 -18.28 -11.62 -6.52
N GLY A 45 -19.57 -11.77 -6.18
CA GLY A 45 -20.15 -11.35 -4.91
C GLY A 45 -20.73 -9.94 -4.93
N PHE A 46 -21.19 -9.47 -6.10
CA PHE A 46 -21.95 -8.23 -6.16
C PHE A 46 -23.40 -8.49 -5.69
N SER A 47 -23.83 -7.80 -4.64
CA SER A 47 -25.24 -7.79 -4.24
C SER A 47 -26.07 -7.11 -5.34
N LYS A 48 -27.32 -7.55 -5.49
CA LYS A 48 -28.25 -7.04 -6.52
C LYS A 48 -27.78 -7.29 -7.97
N ALA A 49 -26.90 -8.27 -8.19
CA ALA A 49 -26.59 -8.75 -9.54
C ALA A 49 -27.84 -9.34 -10.19
N ILE A 50 -28.69 -9.99 -9.38
CA ILE A 50 -30.05 -10.38 -9.77
C ILE A 50 -31.02 -9.38 -9.14
N ALA A 51 -31.97 -8.86 -9.94
CA ALA A 51 -32.99 -7.94 -9.46
C ALA A 51 -34.00 -8.69 -8.57
N GLU A 52 -34.39 -8.08 -7.45
CA GLU A 52 -35.46 -8.60 -6.61
C GLU A 52 -36.83 -8.41 -7.30
N GLU A 53 -37.77 -9.34 -7.10
CA GLU A 53 -39.07 -9.30 -7.74
C GLU A 53 -39.94 -8.12 -7.26
N MET A 54 -39.71 -7.61 -6.05
CA MET A 54 -40.44 -6.50 -5.47
C MET A 54 -39.54 -5.37 -4.99
N GLY A 55 -40.03 -4.14 -5.04
CA GLY A 55 -39.36 -2.94 -4.60
C GLY A 55 -38.89 -2.03 -5.75
N ARG A 56 -38.18 -0.95 -5.41
CA ARG A 56 -37.60 -0.05 -6.43
C ARG A 56 -36.46 -0.76 -7.14
N PRO A 57 -36.48 -0.83 -8.50
CA PRO A 57 -35.40 -1.45 -9.24
C PRO A 57 -34.04 -0.83 -8.89
N PRO A 58 -33.03 -1.63 -8.49
CA PRO A 58 -31.68 -1.14 -8.27
C PRO A 58 -30.98 -0.86 -9.62
N TYR A 59 -29.92 -0.05 -9.58
CA TYR A 59 -28.98 -0.01 -10.70
C TYR A 59 -28.23 -1.33 -10.78
N ALA A 60 -28.00 -1.83 -11.99
CA ALA A 60 -27.18 -3.01 -12.19
C ALA A 60 -25.75 -2.75 -11.67
N PRO A 61 -25.14 -3.68 -10.91
CA PRO A 61 -23.78 -3.52 -10.41
C PRO A 61 -22.76 -3.32 -11.53
N GLY A 62 -22.98 -3.93 -12.69
CA GLY A 62 -22.15 -3.76 -13.87
C GLY A 62 -22.04 -2.30 -14.34
N ASP A 63 -23.16 -1.56 -14.34
CA ASP A 63 -23.16 -0.16 -14.77
C ASP A 63 -22.33 0.71 -13.81
N LEU A 64 -22.47 0.49 -12.49
CA LEU A 64 -21.68 1.22 -11.51
C LEU A 64 -20.21 0.84 -11.54
N LEU A 65 -19.89 -0.42 -11.86
CA LEU A 65 -18.52 -0.88 -12.06
C LEU A 65 -17.90 -0.25 -13.31
N LYS A 66 -18.61 -0.23 -14.44
CA LYS A 66 -18.19 0.47 -15.67
C LYS A 66 -17.87 1.95 -15.40
N LEU A 67 -18.75 2.63 -14.64
CA LEU A 67 -18.56 4.03 -14.26
C LEU A 67 -17.29 4.23 -13.42
N TYR A 68 -16.98 3.33 -12.48
CA TYR A 68 -15.75 3.42 -11.71
C TYR A 68 -14.50 3.16 -12.57
N ILE A 69 -14.50 2.16 -13.43
CA ILE A 69 -13.38 1.87 -14.33
C ILE A 69 -13.12 3.09 -15.23
N TYR A 70 -14.18 3.62 -15.87
CA TYR A 70 -14.09 4.86 -16.65
C TYR A 70 -13.48 6.00 -15.82
N GLY A 71 -14.01 6.20 -14.62
CA GLY A 71 -13.56 7.27 -13.74
C GLY A 71 -12.08 7.18 -13.37
N TYR A 72 -11.56 5.99 -13.09
CA TYR A 72 -10.14 5.79 -12.77
C TYR A 72 -9.26 6.00 -14.00
N LEU A 73 -9.64 5.52 -15.17
CA LEU A 73 -8.93 5.76 -16.43
C LEU A 73 -8.82 7.26 -16.76
N HIS A 74 -9.86 8.03 -16.45
CA HIS A 74 -9.94 9.47 -16.70
C HIS A 74 -9.67 10.36 -15.47
N ARG A 75 -9.15 9.78 -14.36
CA ARG A 75 -8.80 10.49 -13.12
C ARG A 75 -9.99 11.17 -12.42
N VAL A 76 -11.19 10.66 -12.64
CA VAL A 76 -12.44 11.13 -12.03
C VAL A 76 -12.88 10.14 -10.95
N ARG A 77 -12.29 10.21 -9.74
CA ARG A 77 -12.54 9.24 -8.66
C ARG A 77 -13.64 9.64 -7.67
N ALA A 78 -13.98 10.92 -7.59
CA ALA A 78 -14.97 11.43 -6.64
C ALA A 78 -16.39 11.17 -7.15
N SER A 79 -17.25 10.56 -6.32
CA SER A 79 -18.63 10.18 -6.69
C SER A 79 -19.46 11.35 -7.23
N ARG A 80 -19.33 12.56 -6.68
CA ARG A 80 -20.02 13.76 -7.19
C ARG A 80 -19.54 14.18 -8.59
N ARG A 81 -18.27 13.98 -8.88
CA ARG A 81 -17.75 14.25 -10.24
C ARG A 81 -18.20 13.17 -11.21
N LEU A 82 -18.22 11.90 -10.77
CA LEU A 82 -18.76 10.79 -11.58
C LEU A 82 -20.23 11.02 -11.90
N GLU A 83 -21.06 11.43 -10.95
CA GLU A 83 -22.45 11.81 -11.21
C GLU A 83 -22.54 12.93 -12.25
N ALA A 84 -21.70 13.94 -12.19
CA ALA A 84 -21.68 14.99 -13.20
C ALA A 84 -21.31 14.47 -14.60
N GLU A 85 -20.38 13.50 -14.71
CA GLU A 85 -20.01 12.89 -16.00
C GLU A 85 -21.19 12.14 -16.64
N THR A 86 -22.08 11.50 -15.86
CA THR A 86 -23.27 10.79 -16.41
C THR A 86 -24.22 11.71 -17.18
N ARG A 87 -24.16 13.03 -16.95
CA ARG A 87 -25.07 14.03 -17.55
C ARG A 87 -24.43 14.85 -18.66
N ARG A 88 -23.11 14.82 -18.81
CA ARG A 88 -22.38 15.73 -19.73
C ARG A 88 -21.40 15.04 -20.64
N ASN A 89 -21.05 13.79 -20.35
CA ASN A 89 -20.02 13.07 -21.08
C ASN A 89 -20.66 11.98 -21.94
N ILE A 90 -20.48 12.08 -23.27
CA ILE A 90 -21.14 11.19 -24.23
C ILE A 90 -20.71 9.73 -24.06
N GLN A 91 -19.42 9.47 -23.76
CA GLN A 91 -18.91 8.12 -23.52
C GLN A 91 -19.55 7.50 -22.26
N VAL A 92 -19.72 8.29 -21.20
CA VAL A 92 -20.39 7.83 -19.98
C VAL A 92 -21.88 7.62 -20.19
N MET A 93 -22.53 8.50 -20.96
CA MET A 93 -23.95 8.31 -21.35
C MET A 93 -24.13 7.02 -22.16
N TRP A 94 -23.22 6.74 -23.09
CA TRP A 94 -23.19 5.50 -23.86
C TRP A 94 -23.00 4.29 -22.93
N LEU A 95 -21.98 4.32 -22.09
CA LEU A 95 -21.60 3.23 -21.18
C LEU A 95 -22.70 2.84 -20.20
N LEU A 96 -23.53 3.80 -19.78
CA LEU A 96 -24.61 3.63 -18.80
C LEU A 96 -26.01 3.70 -19.42
N ASN A 97 -26.16 3.65 -20.74
CA ASN A 97 -27.46 3.77 -21.41
C ASN A 97 -28.27 4.99 -20.91
N ARG A 98 -27.59 6.14 -20.74
CA ARG A 98 -28.16 7.40 -20.19
C ARG A 98 -28.65 7.32 -18.73
N LEU A 99 -28.30 6.27 -17.97
CA LEU A 99 -28.58 6.21 -16.53
C LEU A 99 -27.76 7.27 -15.78
N THR A 100 -28.39 7.90 -14.79
CA THR A 100 -27.79 8.96 -13.97
C THR A 100 -27.83 8.64 -12.48
N PRO A 101 -27.04 7.67 -12.00
CA PRO A 101 -27.00 7.32 -10.59
C PRO A 101 -26.50 8.50 -9.75
N SER A 102 -27.13 8.71 -8.58
CA SER A 102 -26.72 9.77 -7.65
C SER A 102 -25.34 9.50 -7.07
N PHE A 103 -24.64 10.55 -6.65
CA PHE A 103 -23.32 10.43 -6.01
C PHE A 103 -23.36 9.53 -4.76
N LYS A 104 -24.49 9.46 -4.06
CA LYS A 104 -24.68 8.59 -2.91
C LYS A 104 -24.70 7.12 -3.36
N THR A 105 -25.48 6.77 -4.37
CA THR A 105 -25.53 5.42 -4.97
C THR A 105 -24.12 4.99 -5.43
N ILE A 106 -23.41 5.88 -6.13
CA ILE A 106 -22.03 5.62 -6.59
C ILE A 106 -21.10 5.36 -5.39
N ALA A 107 -21.16 6.19 -4.34
CA ALA A 107 -20.32 6.03 -3.17
C ALA A 107 -20.63 4.75 -2.37
N ASP A 108 -21.91 4.45 -2.17
CA ASP A 108 -22.36 3.24 -1.46
C ASP A 108 -21.92 1.98 -2.23
N PHE A 109 -22.03 1.95 -3.56
CA PHE A 109 -21.55 0.82 -4.37
C PHE A 109 -20.08 0.45 -4.07
N ARG A 110 -19.16 1.41 -4.10
CA ARG A 110 -17.75 1.15 -3.79
C ARG A 110 -17.53 0.71 -2.35
N LYS A 111 -18.31 1.29 -1.41
CA LYS A 111 -18.23 0.96 0.00
C LYS A 111 -18.68 -0.49 0.27
N ASP A 112 -19.75 -0.91 -0.37
CA ASP A 112 -20.42 -2.17 -0.06
C ASP A 112 -19.85 -3.36 -0.83
N HIS A 113 -19.19 -3.13 -1.99
CA HIS A 113 -18.66 -4.17 -2.87
C HIS A 113 -17.12 -4.22 -2.89
N ALA A 114 -16.45 -3.85 -1.79
CA ALA A 114 -14.99 -3.77 -1.76
C ALA A 114 -14.29 -5.10 -2.15
N GLU A 115 -14.76 -6.24 -1.66
CA GLU A 115 -14.18 -7.55 -1.99
C GLU A 115 -14.46 -7.96 -3.44
N ALA A 116 -15.67 -7.70 -3.92
CA ALA A 116 -16.05 -7.97 -5.30
C ALA A 116 -15.16 -7.19 -6.30
N ILE A 117 -14.89 -5.92 -6.02
CA ILE A 117 -13.98 -5.09 -6.83
C ILE A 117 -12.57 -5.68 -6.88
N VAL A 118 -12.05 -6.21 -5.76
CA VAL A 118 -10.74 -6.90 -5.75
C VAL A 118 -10.78 -8.15 -6.64
N LYS A 119 -11.87 -8.93 -6.58
CA LYS A 119 -12.04 -10.11 -7.43
C LYS A 119 -12.13 -9.76 -8.92
N VAL A 120 -12.78 -8.63 -9.28
CA VAL A 120 -12.80 -8.12 -10.67
C VAL A 120 -11.39 -7.86 -11.18
N CYS A 121 -10.55 -7.19 -10.39
CA CYS A 121 -9.17 -6.96 -10.77
C CYS A 121 -8.40 -8.28 -11.00
N ARG A 122 -8.59 -9.26 -10.12
CA ARG A 122 -8.00 -10.60 -10.28
C ARG A 122 -8.53 -11.35 -11.52
N ALA A 123 -9.81 -11.18 -11.85
CA ALA A 123 -10.39 -11.74 -13.07
C ALA A 123 -9.72 -11.16 -14.33
N PHE A 124 -9.43 -9.85 -14.35
CA PHE A 124 -8.69 -9.25 -15.45
C PHE A 124 -7.23 -9.74 -15.52
N ILE A 125 -6.56 -9.91 -14.39
CA ILE A 125 -5.21 -10.50 -14.35
C ILE A 125 -5.22 -11.92 -14.93
N ARG A 126 -6.20 -12.75 -14.57
CA ARG A 126 -6.36 -14.09 -15.15
C ARG A 126 -6.58 -14.03 -16.66
N PHE A 127 -7.48 -13.16 -17.12
CA PHE A 127 -7.67 -12.91 -18.55
C PHE A 127 -6.36 -12.56 -19.26
N CYS A 128 -5.49 -11.73 -18.65
CA CYS A 128 -4.17 -11.44 -19.22
C CYS A 128 -3.30 -12.70 -19.37
N GLY A 129 -3.34 -13.63 -18.41
CA GLY A 129 -2.66 -14.92 -18.49
C GLY A 129 -3.21 -15.79 -19.61
N GLU A 130 -4.54 -15.89 -19.73
CA GLU A 130 -5.23 -16.63 -20.82
C GLU A 130 -4.87 -16.07 -22.21
N GLN A 131 -4.54 -14.78 -22.28
CA GLN A 131 -4.04 -14.14 -23.53
C GLN A 131 -2.51 -14.25 -23.69
N SER A 132 -1.82 -15.06 -22.88
CA SER A 132 -0.36 -15.24 -22.92
C SER A 132 0.42 -13.92 -22.81
N LEU A 133 -0.06 -12.99 -21.97
CA LEU A 133 0.57 -11.69 -21.79
C LEU A 133 1.56 -11.64 -20.61
N PHE A 134 1.95 -12.77 -20.08
CA PHE A 134 2.98 -12.89 -19.03
C PHE A 134 4.17 -13.67 -19.54
N GLY A 135 5.39 -13.15 -19.32
CA GLY A 135 6.62 -13.87 -19.58
C GLY A 135 6.85 -15.02 -18.59
N ALA A 136 6.26 -14.94 -17.40
CA ALA A 136 6.24 -15.94 -16.33
C ALA A 136 7.62 -16.40 -15.81
N GLU A 137 8.74 -15.85 -16.29
CA GLU A 137 10.10 -16.21 -15.86
C GLU A 137 10.63 -15.31 -14.76
N LEU A 138 10.46 -14.00 -14.94
CA LEU A 138 10.98 -12.96 -14.04
C LEU A 138 9.87 -12.02 -13.57
N LEU A 139 9.69 -11.96 -12.26
CA LEU A 139 8.78 -11.06 -11.60
C LEU A 139 9.52 -10.06 -10.70
N ALA A 140 9.10 -8.81 -10.70
CA ALA A 140 9.66 -7.79 -9.81
C ALA A 140 8.65 -7.43 -8.71
N ILE A 141 9.11 -7.46 -7.45
CA ILE A 141 8.30 -7.10 -6.28
C ILE A 141 8.72 -5.72 -5.79
N ASP A 142 7.73 -4.86 -5.57
CA ASP A 142 7.96 -3.54 -4.98
C ASP A 142 6.75 -3.04 -4.21
N GLY A 143 7.00 -2.10 -3.29
CA GLY A 143 6.00 -1.47 -2.46
C GLY A 143 6.03 0.05 -2.52
N THR A 144 4.88 0.67 -2.33
CA THR A 144 4.80 2.12 -2.19
C THR A 144 3.82 2.51 -1.09
N LYS A 145 4.15 3.58 -0.37
CA LYS A 145 3.26 4.10 0.67
C LYS A 145 2.24 5.05 0.04
N ILE A 146 0.95 4.73 0.18
CA ILE A 146 -0.18 5.56 -0.30
C ILE A 146 -0.87 6.17 0.91
N ALA A 147 -1.00 7.50 0.92
CA ALA A 147 -1.58 8.20 2.06
C ALA A 147 -3.04 7.80 2.30
N ALA A 148 -3.37 7.56 3.56
CA ALA A 148 -4.72 7.34 4.03
C ALA A 148 -5.53 8.66 4.07
N VAL A 149 -6.83 8.57 4.37
CA VAL A 149 -7.69 9.75 4.52
C VAL A 149 -7.35 10.52 5.79
N ALA A 150 -7.00 9.83 6.86
CA ALA A 150 -6.68 10.42 8.14
C ALA A 150 -5.41 11.29 8.10
N SER A 151 -5.40 12.36 8.88
CA SER A 151 -4.25 13.26 8.99
C SER A 151 -3.29 12.82 10.11
N ARG A 152 -2.04 13.29 10.05
CA ARG A 152 -1.04 13.08 11.11
C ARG A 152 -1.49 13.60 12.49
N LYS A 153 -2.39 14.55 12.54
CA LYS A 153 -2.94 15.10 13.80
C LYS A 153 -3.75 14.04 14.56
N GLN A 154 -4.26 13.03 13.87
CA GLN A 154 -5.08 11.95 14.43
C GLN A 154 -4.24 10.78 14.97
N VAL A 155 -2.91 10.80 14.79
CA VAL A 155 -2.02 9.74 15.30
C VAL A 155 -1.82 9.92 16.80
N VAL A 156 -2.05 8.86 17.55
CA VAL A 156 -1.81 8.77 19.00
C VAL A 156 -0.71 7.75 19.25
N THR A 157 0.25 8.15 20.08
CA THR A 157 1.34 7.29 20.57
C THR A 157 1.48 7.49 22.08
N PRO A 158 2.04 6.53 22.84
CA PRO A 158 2.29 6.70 24.27
C PRO A 158 3.07 7.98 24.60
N GLN A 159 4.09 8.31 23.80
CA GLN A 159 4.88 9.53 24.01
C GLN A 159 4.06 10.79 23.75
N ARG A 160 3.17 10.78 22.75
CA ARG A 160 2.29 11.93 22.47
C ARG A 160 1.26 12.12 23.57
N ILE A 161 0.66 11.02 24.09
CA ILE A 161 -0.25 11.06 25.23
C ILE A 161 0.45 11.67 26.44
N ALA A 162 1.67 11.19 26.76
CA ALA A 162 2.45 11.74 27.88
C ALA A 162 2.70 13.26 27.73
N LYS A 163 3.05 13.72 26.53
CA LYS A 163 3.21 15.15 26.25
C LYS A 163 1.90 15.95 26.39
N MET A 164 0.79 15.37 25.95
CA MET A 164 -0.53 16.00 26.09
C MET A 164 -0.94 16.09 27.57
N ASN A 165 -0.74 15.03 28.34
CA ASN A 165 -1.00 15.04 29.78
C ASN A 165 -0.16 16.09 30.51
N ALA A 166 1.15 16.18 30.22
CA ALA A 166 2.02 17.20 30.78
C ALA A 166 1.62 18.65 30.37
N ALA A 167 1.02 18.82 29.19
CA ALA A 167 0.48 20.11 28.77
C ALA A 167 -0.83 20.45 29.51
N ILE A 168 -1.67 19.47 29.75
CA ILE A 168 -2.90 19.61 30.56
C ILE A 168 -2.53 19.97 32.01
N ASP A 169 -1.57 19.26 32.61
CA ASP A 169 -1.11 19.53 33.97
C ASP A 169 -0.60 20.99 34.15
N ARG A 170 0.18 21.46 33.17
CA ARG A 170 0.62 22.87 33.15
C ARG A 170 -0.56 23.83 33.08
N ARG A 171 -1.53 23.60 32.20
CA ARG A 171 -2.71 24.47 32.09
C ARG A 171 -3.55 24.49 33.37
N ILE A 172 -3.69 23.35 34.05
CA ILE A 172 -4.36 23.25 35.36
C ILE A 172 -3.59 24.10 36.39
N ALA A 173 -2.25 23.97 36.43
CA ALA A 173 -1.42 24.78 37.34
C ALA A 173 -1.54 26.29 37.05
N ASP A 174 -1.55 26.69 35.75
CA ASP A 174 -1.73 28.07 35.35
C ASP A 174 -3.10 28.64 35.81
N TYR A 175 -4.17 27.84 35.66
CA TYR A 175 -5.51 28.22 36.14
C TYR A 175 -5.57 28.35 37.66
N LEU A 176 -4.94 27.43 38.41
CA LEU A 176 -4.88 27.50 39.87
C LEU A 176 -4.08 28.73 40.35
N ALA A 177 -2.94 29.03 39.70
CA ALA A 177 -2.16 30.22 40.00
C ALA A 177 -2.94 31.49 39.70
N SER A 178 -3.74 31.54 38.63
CA SER A 178 -4.58 32.69 38.32
C SER A 178 -5.72 32.91 39.30
N MET A 179 -6.23 31.82 39.93
CA MET A 179 -7.21 31.95 41.04
C MET A 179 -6.57 32.51 42.30
N ASP A 180 -5.37 32.00 42.67
CA ASP A 180 -4.62 32.52 43.85
C ASP A 180 -4.24 33.97 43.70
N ASP A 181 -3.93 34.44 42.48
CA ASP A 181 -3.65 35.87 42.23
C ASP A 181 -4.92 36.75 42.23
N ALA A 182 -6.06 36.22 41.74
CA ALA A 182 -7.35 36.90 41.82
C ALA A 182 -7.83 37.06 43.27
N ASP A 183 -7.63 36.04 44.11
CA ASP A 183 -7.96 36.09 45.54
C ASP A 183 -7.07 37.07 46.33
N ARG A 184 -5.85 37.36 45.86
CA ARG A 184 -4.94 38.33 46.49
C ARG A 184 -5.19 39.81 46.05
N THR A 185 -5.79 39.97 44.89
CA THR A 185 -6.10 41.29 44.34
C THR A 185 -7.62 41.56 44.41
N GLU A 186 -8.12 42.07 45.56
CA GLU A 186 -9.48 42.58 45.75
C GLU A 186 -9.73 43.85 44.88
N ALA A 187 -9.64 43.74 43.58
CA ALA A 187 -9.99 44.86 42.69
C ALA A 187 -10.69 44.33 41.44
N GLY A 188 -12.01 44.61 41.34
CA GLY A 188 -12.88 44.20 40.27
C GLY A 188 -12.35 44.48 38.88
N SER A 189 -12.18 43.50 38.08
CA SER A 189 -12.14 43.58 36.62
C SER A 189 -13.39 42.92 36.04
N VAL A 190 -14.18 43.74 35.34
CA VAL A 190 -15.37 43.35 34.60
C VAL A 190 -14.92 42.60 33.32
N GLY A 191 -14.61 41.33 33.47
CA GLY A 191 -14.52 40.37 32.37
C GLY A 191 -15.52 39.25 32.69
N LYS A 192 -16.24 38.71 31.68
CA LYS A 192 -17.10 37.51 31.88
C LYS A 192 -16.27 36.48 32.62
N PRO A 193 -16.68 36.02 33.81
CA PRO A 193 -15.92 35.00 34.54
C PRO A 193 -15.94 33.74 33.69
N VAL A 194 -14.79 33.35 33.19
CA VAL A 194 -14.60 31.96 32.72
C VAL A 194 -14.78 31.13 33.99
N ASP A 195 -15.72 30.19 33.97
CA ASP A 195 -15.88 29.28 35.06
C ASP A 195 -14.62 28.38 35.12
N VAL A 196 -13.63 28.85 35.89
CA VAL A 196 -12.31 28.20 35.99
C VAL A 196 -12.45 26.81 36.58
N ALA A 197 -13.42 26.60 37.48
CA ALA A 197 -13.68 25.29 38.05
C ALA A 197 -14.18 24.28 36.96
N ALA A 198 -15.13 24.73 36.15
CA ALA A 198 -15.61 23.91 35.01
C ALA A 198 -14.50 23.65 33.99
N ALA A 199 -13.61 24.63 33.75
CA ALA A 199 -12.47 24.45 32.82
C ALA A 199 -11.45 23.43 33.37
N ILE A 200 -11.17 23.45 34.67
CA ILE A 200 -10.29 22.47 35.33
C ILE A 200 -10.91 21.06 35.27
N GLU A 201 -12.20 20.91 35.56
CA GLU A 201 -12.87 19.61 35.47
C GLU A 201 -12.89 19.05 34.05
N ALA A 202 -13.11 19.88 33.03
CA ALA A 202 -12.99 19.50 31.65
C ALA A 202 -11.58 19.00 31.28
N LEU A 203 -10.54 19.66 31.79
CA LEU A 203 -9.15 19.25 31.59
C LEU A 203 -8.81 17.93 32.29
N LYS A 204 -9.34 17.71 33.52
CA LYS A 204 -9.19 16.44 34.22
C LYS A 204 -9.88 15.29 33.46
N ALA A 205 -11.12 15.49 33.03
CA ALA A 205 -11.84 14.51 32.22
C ALA A 205 -11.09 14.18 30.91
N GLN A 206 -10.50 15.18 30.24
CA GLN A 206 -9.65 14.96 29.08
C GLN A 206 -8.40 14.13 29.41
N LYS A 207 -7.78 14.38 30.55
CA LYS A 207 -6.61 13.62 31.02
C LYS A 207 -6.98 12.16 31.27
N ASP A 208 -8.10 11.89 31.93
CA ASP A 208 -8.59 10.55 32.20
C ASP A 208 -8.86 9.79 30.88
N GLN A 209 -9.47 10.42 29.90
CA GLN A 209 -9.66 9.84 28.57
C GLN A 209 -8.33 9.47 27.88
N LEU A 210 -7.32 10.36 27.97
CA LEU A 210 -5.99 10.09 27.40
C LEU A 210 -5.28 8.96 28.13
N GLN A 211 -5.45 8.85 29.45
CA GLN A 211 -4.87 7.74 30.23
C GLN A 211 -5.54 6.40 29.89
N ALA A 212 -6.87 6.37 29.80
CA ALA A 212 -7.61 5.18 29.37
C ALA A 212 -7.16 4.74 27.96
N GLN A 213 -6.96 5.69 27.05
CA GLN A 213 -6.44 5.41 25.70
C GLN A 213 -5.01 4.85 25.73
N ALA A 214 -4.14 5.35 26.59
CA ALA A 214 -2.79 4.83 26.75
C ALA A 214 -2.80 3.37 27.27
N GLN A 215 -3.69 3.07 28.20
CA GLN A 215 -3.88 1.73 28.76
C GLN A 215 -4.40 0.76 27.69
N ASP A 216 -5.39 1.18 26.88
CA ASP A 216 -5.93 0.39 25.77
C ASP A 216 -4.86 0.07 24.73
N LEU A 217 -4.06 1.06 24.32
CA LEU A 217 -2.93 0.86 23.41
C LEU A 217 -1.93 -0.18 23.96
N ALA A 218 -1.61 -0.07 25.25
CA ALA A 218 -0.69 -1.00 25.91
C ALA A 218 -1.28 -2.42 25.99
N ALA A 219 -2.55 -2.56 26.36
CA ALA A 219 -3.26 -3.84 26.44
C ALA A 219 -3.31 -4.56 25.08
N ARG A 220 -3.47 -3.81 24.00
CA ARG A 220 -3.45 -4.34 22.62
C ARG A 220 -2.04 -4.46 22.03
N GLY A 221 -0.99 -4.11 22.76
CA GLY A 221 0.40 -4.16 22.29
C GLY A 221 0.71 -3.20 21.13
N LEU A 222 -0.09 -2.15 20.95
CA LEU A 222 0.03 -1.21 19.83
C LEU A 222 1.01 -0.08 20.17
N LYS A 223 1.93 0.20 19.26
CA LYS A 223 2.87 1.33 19.37
C LYS A 223 2.26 2.66 18.94
N GLN A 224 1.20 2.62 18.15
CA GLN A 224 0.48 3.78 17.63
C GLN A 224 -0.93 3.40 17.17
N GLU A 225 -1.84 4.37 17.16
CA GLU A 225 -3.17 4.26 16.57
C GLU A 225 -3.55 5.56 15.88
N VAL A 226 -4.36 5.46 14.84
CA VAL A 226 -4.93 6.61 14.12
C VAL A 226 -6.41 6.69 14.45
N MET A 227 -6.82 7.68 15.24
CA MET A 227 -8.15 7.80 15.83
C MET A 227 -9.32 7.64 14.85
N THR A 228 -9.22 8.24 13.68
CA THR A 228 -10.30 8.22 12.67
C THR A 228 -10.15 7.12 11.64
N GLU A 229 -9.05 6.36 11.68
CA GLU A 229 -8.72 5.29 10.74
C GLU A 229 -7.76 4.28 11.43
N PRO A 230 -8.25 3.46 12.39
CA PRO A 230 -7.41 2.64 13.27
C PRO A 230 -6.51 1.64 12.56
N GLU A 231 -6.87 1.22 11.34
CA GLU A 231 -6.07 0.29 10.53
C GLU A 231 -4.89 0.96 9.82
N ALA A 232 -4.95 2.29 9.61
CA ALA A 232 -3.83 3.03 9.01
C ALA A 232 -2.67 3.21 10.00
N ARG A 233 -1.46 3.44 9.50
CA ARG A 233 -0.26 3.64 10.32
C ARG A 233 0.51 4.87 9.89
N LEU A 234 1.22 5.49 10.84
CA LEU A 234 2.21 6.52 10.51
C LEU A 234 3.44 5.83 9.92
N MET A 235 3.68 6.05 8.64
CA MET A 235 4.76 5.43 7.88
C MET A 235 5.75 6.48 7.38
N ARG A 236 7.01 6.07 7.21
CA ARG A 236 8.02 6.89 6.54
C ARG A 236 7.76 6.88 5.03
N THR A 237 7.79 8.06 4.42
CA THR A 237 7.66 8.27 2.97
C THR A 237 8.83 9.10 2.48
N PRO A 238 9.10 9.22 1.17
CA PRO A 238 10.15 10.09 0.64
C PRO A 238 10.01 11.57 1.08
N HIS A 239 8.80 12.01 1.39
CA HIS A 239 8.50 13.38 1.83
C HIS A 239 8.31 13.52 3.35
N GLY A 240 8.85 12.60 4.13
CA GLY A 240 8.73 12.59 5.60
C GLY A 240 7.77 11.49 6.08
N HIS A 241 6.94 11.78 7.10
CA HIS A 241 5.99 10.80 7.65
C HIS A 241 4.56 11.14 7.24
N ALA A 242 3.80 10.14 6.82
CA ALA A 242 2.37 10.25 6.52
C ALA A 242 1.58 9.10 7.16
N VAL A 243 0.32 9.34 7.48
CA VAL A 243 -0.63 8.24 7.76
C VAL A 243 -0.91 7.57 6.43
N ALA A 244 -0.61 6.29 6.32
CA ALA A 244 -0.59 5.59 5.05
C ALA A 244 -0.89 4.10 5.21
N TYR A 245 -1.12 3.47 4.08
CA TYR A 245 -1.04 2.02 3.86
C TYR A 245 0.15 1.71 2.95
N ASN A 246 0.65 0.50 3.04
CA ASN A 246 1.73 -0.01 2.21
C ASN A 246 1.14 -0.85 1.08
N ALA A 247 1.17 -0.32 -0.12
CA ALA A 247 0.70 -0.99 -1.33
C ALA A 247 1.83 -1.81 -1.93
N GLN A 248 1.58 -3.10 -2.15
CA GLN A 248 2.52 -4.07 -2.70
C GLN A 248 2.07 -4.49 -4.10
N THR A 249 3.01 -4.66 -5.01
CA THR A 249 2.76 -5.17 -6.36
C THR A 249 3.82 -6.19 -6.77
N VAL A 250 3.38 -7.15 -7.57
CA VAL A 250 4.25 -8.04 -8.33
C VAL A 250 4.02 -7.74 -9.80
N VAL A 251 5.07 -7.46 -10.52
CA VAL A 251 5.03 -7.00 -11.91
C VAL A 251 5.80 -7.98 -12.78
N ASP A 252 5.19 -8.43 -13.86
CA ASP A 252 5.85 -9.22 -14.88
C ASP A 252 6.87 -8.39 -15.65
N ALA A 253 8.07 -8.94 -15.89
CA ALA A 253 9.16 -8.20 -16.49
C ALA A 253 9.00 -7.97 -17.99
N GLU A 254 8.28 -8.82 -18.72
CA GLU A 254 8.11 -8.73 -20.16
C GLU A 254 7.21 -7.55 -20.54
N HIS A 255 5.96 -7.62 -20.14
CA HIS A 255 4.95 -6.64 -20.53
C HIS A 255 4.69 -5.56 -19.48
N LYS A 256 5.35 -5.60 -18.32
CA LYS A 256 5.17 -4.67 -17.20
C LYS A 256 3.73 -4.67 -16.64
N LEU A 257 3.05 -5.82 -16.74
CA LEU A 257 1.72 -6.01 -16.19
C LEU A 257 1.80 -6.36 -14.69
N ILE A 258 0.89 -5.85 -13.90
CA ILE A 258 0.79 -6.21 -12.48
C ILE A 258 0.05 -7.54 -12.40
N VAL A 259 0.75 -8.60 -11.98
CA VAL A 259 0.21 -9.97 -11.86
C VAL A 259 -0.34 -10.26 -10.46
N ALA A 260 0.16 -9.56 -9.44
CA ALA A 260 -0.39 -9.67 -8.09
C ALA A 260 -0.28 -8.33 -7.35
N PHE A 261 -1.16 -8.11 -6.38
CA PHE A 261 -1.16 -6.90 -5.56
C PHE A 261 -1.76 -7.16 -4.19
N ASP A 262 -1.30 -6.40 -3.21
CA ASP A 262 -1.89 -6.35 -1.89
C ASP A 262 -1.79 -4.96 -1.27
N LEU A 263 -2.53 -4.75 -0.20
CA LEU A 263 -2.46 -3.56 0.63
C LEU A 263 -2.36 -3.98 2.08
N THR A 264 -1.29 -3.56 2.74
CA THR A 264 -1.03 -3.87 4.15
C THR A 264 -0.86 -2.60 4.98
N ASN A 265 -0.95 -2.73 6.28
CA ASN A 265 -0.61 -1.69 7.24
C ASN A 265 0.78 -1.88 7.87
N GLU A 266 1.58 -2.81 7.37
CA GLU A 266 2.97 -2.99 7.76
C GLU A 266 3.82 -1.80 7.30
N GLY A 267 4.59 -1.22 8.23
CA GLY A 267 5.37 -0.01 7.95
C GLY A 267 6.61 -0.22 7.08
N ASN A 268 7.06 -1.45 6.94
CA ASN A 268 8.20 -1.89 6.12
C ASN A 268 7.83 -3.09 5.26
N ASP A 269 8.74 -3.53 4.40
CA ASP A 269 8.49 -4.55 3.40
C ASP A 269 9.10 -5.92 3.77
N LEU A 270 9.71 -6.03 4.98
CA LEU A 270 10.42 -7.23 5.44
C LEU A 270 9.58 -8.52 5.43
N GLN A 271 8.28 -8.41 5.68
CA GLN A 271 7.36 -9.55 5.73
C GLN A 271 6.57 -9.71 4.41
N GLN A 272 6.97 -9.03 3.34
CA GLN A 272 6.17 -9.02 2.11
C GLN A 272 6.77 -9.87 0.97
N LEU A 273 8.05 -10.29 1.04
CA LEU A 273 8.71 -11.01 -0.04
C LEU A 273 7.97 -12.30 -0.40
N HIS A 274 7.90 -13.27 0.51
CA HIS A 274 7.29 -14.58 0.23
C HIS A 274 5.79 -14.50 -0.06
N PRO A 275 4.94 -13.79 0.72
CA PRO A 275 3.52 -13.71 0.41
C PRO A 275 3.21 -13.11 -0.97
N MET A 276 4.00 -12.13 -1.40
CA MET A 276 3.83 -11.54 -2.72
C MET A 276 4.37 -12.43 -3.83
N ALA A 277 5.51 -13.09 -3.62
CA ALA A 277 6.10 -14.02 -4.58
C ALA A 277 5.18 -15.21 -4.87
N VAL A 278 4.56 -15.80 -3.85
CA VAL A 278 3.59 -16.90 -3.99
C VAL A 278 2.35 -16.45 -4.78
N GLN A 279 1.82 -15.24 -4.48
CA GLN A 279 0.70 -14.70 -5.25
C GLN A 279 1.08 -14.44 -6.70
N GLY A 280 2.29 -13.95 -6.96
CA GLY A 280 2.80 -13.74 -8.32
C GLY A 280 2.92 -15.04 -9.08
N LYS A 281 3.56 -16.06 -8.48
CA LYS A 281 3.71 -17.41 -9.04
C LYS A 281 2.38 -18.03 -9.42
N ALA A 282 1.42 -17.97 -8.50
CA ALA A 282 0.08 -18.48 -8.73
C ALA A 282 -0.67 -17.74 -9.87
N ALA A 283 -0.43 -16.43 -10.01
CA ALA A 283 -1.09 -15.63 -11.05
C ALA A 283 -0.54 -15.88 -12.45
N VAL A 284 0.73 -16.25 -12.57
CA VAL A 284 1.36 -16.59 -13.86
C VAL A 284 1.34 -18.10 -14.15
N GLU A 285 0.78 -18.91 -13.24
CA GLU A 285 0.62 -20.37 -13.36
C GLU A 285 1.92 -21.11 -13.69
N ALA A 286 3.06 -20.63 -13.15
CA ALA A 286 4.36 -21.23 -13.39
C ALA A 286 4.77 -22.21 -12.28
N ASP A 287 5.52 -23.26 -12.65
CA ASP A 287 6.08 -24.22 -11.68
C ASP A 287 7.27 -23.63 -10.91
N GLU A 288 8.05 -22.79 -11.56
CA GLU A 288 9.22 -22.10 -11.02
C GLU A 288 9.25 -20.66 -11.51
N ILE A 289 9.68 -19.74 -10.66
CA ILE A 289 9.85 -18.32 -11.04
C ILE A 289 11.12 -17.72 -10.40
N THR A 290 11.64 -16.68 -11.02
CA THR A 290 12.62 -15.78 -10.41
C THR A 290 11.93 -14.50 -9.95
N VAL A 291 12.19 -14.07 -8.71
CA VAL A 291 11.68 -12.80 -8.18
C VAL A 291 12.83 -11.86 -7.80
N VAL A 292 12.73 -10.61 -8.19
CA VAL A 292 13.69 -9.57 -7.83
C VAL A 292 13.00 -8.53 -6.93
N ALA A 293 13.66 -8.16 -5.82
CA ALA A 293 13.14 -7.12 -4.91
C ALA A 293 14.28 -6.27 -4.35
N ASP A 294 13.96 -5.13 -3.72
CA ASP A 294 14.97 -4.26 -3.12
C ASP A 294 15.41 -4.73 -1.72
N THR A 295 16.35 -4.01 -1.13
CA THR A 295 16.91 -4.30 0.20
C THR A 295 15.86 -4.29 1.32
N GLY A 296 14.73 -3.62 1.13
CA GLY A 296 13.62 -3.58 2.08
C GLY A 296 12.97 -4.94 2.32
N TYR A 297 13.10 -5.86 1.35
CA TYR A 297 12.58 -7.23 1.40
C TYR A 297 13.60 -8.26 1.93
N SER A 298 14.81 -7.85 2.32
CA SER A 298 15.89 -8.75 2.72
C SER A 298 15.59 -9.48 4.04
N ASN A 299 14.85 -10.57 3.97
CA ASN A 299 14.46 -11.44 5.08
C ASN A 299 14.87 -12.88 4.76
N GLY A 300 15.74 -13.48 5.60
CA GLY A 300 16.25 -14.83 5.38
C GLY A 300 15.18 -15.91 5.51
N GLU A 301 14.25 -15.81 6.47
CA GLU A 301 13.12 -16.72 6.63
C GLU A 301 12.24 -16.74 5.37
N HIS A 302 11.92 -15.57 4.83
CA HIS A 302 11.18 -15.47 3.57
C HIS A 302 11.99 -16.00 2.38
N GLY A 303 13.34 -15.90 2.42
CA GLY A 303 14.22 -16.52 1.44
C GLY A 303 14.10 -18.05 1.47
N ALA A 304 14.14 -18.65 2.66
CA ALA A 304 13.96 -20.09 2.83
C ALA A 304 12.58 -20.58 2.35
N LEU A 305 11.52 -19.85 2.68
CA LEU A 305 10.15 -20.16 2.22
C LEU A 305 10.02 -20.05 0.69
N CYS A 306 10.66 -19.05 0.07
CA CYS A 306 10.69 -18.93 -1.38
C CYS A 306 11.36 -20.15 -2.02
N GLU A 307 12.50 -20.63 -1.51
CA GLU A 307 13.19 -21.80 -2.03
C GLU A 307 12.34 -23.09 -1.90
N GLN A 308 11.63 -23.25 -0.78
CA GLN A 308 10.68 -24.36 -0.59
C GLN A 308 9.57 -24.36 -1.65
N ASP A 309 9.10 -23.19 -2.05
CA ASP A 309 8.06 -23.03 -3.07
C ASP A 309 8.61 -22.93 -4.50
N ARG A 310 9.88 -23.28 -4.75
CA ARG A 310 10.57 -23.19 -6.05
C ARG A 310 10.53 -21.75 -6.61
N ILE A 311 10.82 -20.80 -5.76
CA ILE A 311 10.93 -19.38 -6.11
C ILE A 311 12.37 -18.94 -5.88
N THR A 312 13.09 -18.59 -6.93
CA THR A 312 14.43 -18.04 -6.83
C THR A 312 14.37 -16.56 -6.48
N ALA A 313 14.61 -16.23 -5.20
CA ALA A 313 14.64 -14.85 -4.75
C ALA A 313 16.03 -14.20 -4.96
N ILE A 314 16.05 -13.00 -5.53
CA ILE A 314 17.23 -12.18 -5.77
C ILE A 314 17.03 -10.85 -5.05
N VAL A 315 17.59 -10.73 -3.85
CA VAL A 315 17.37 -9.58 -2.96
C VAL A 315 18.69 -9.15 -2.34
N PRO A 316 19.17 -7.92 -2.59
CA PRO A 316 20.37 -7.44 -1.94
C PRO A 316 20.15 -7.24 -0.44
N ARG A 317 21.19 -7.48 0.37
CA ARG A 317 21.13 -7.13 1.79
C ARG A 317 21.42 -5.64 1.99
N PRO A 318 20.90 -5.03 3.06
CA PRO A 318 21.29 -3.68 3.45
C PRO A 318 22.79 -3.60 3.71
N GLU A 319 23.39 -2.45 3.47
CA GLU A 319 24.77 -2.19 3.83
C GLU A 319 25.00 -2.40 5.33
N VAL A 320 26.04 -3.17 5.65
CA VAL A 320 26.36 -3.51 7.03
C VAL A 320 27.27 -2.45 7.63
N VAL A 321 26.67 -1.53 8.34
CA VAL A 321 27.38 -0.52 9.14
C VAL A 321 27.40 -0.92 10.62
N ASN A 322 28.48 -0.54 11.32
CA ASN A 322 28.47 -0.73 12.77
C ASN A 322 27.52 0.28 13.42
N PRO A 323 26.51 -0.16 14.21
CA PRO A 323 25.56 0.76 14.85
C PRO A 323 26.20 1.77 15.80
N LYS A 324 27.43 1.49 16.29
CA LYS A 324 28.17 2.36 17.21
C LYS A 324 29.05 3.40 16.51
N GLY A 325 29.07 3.40 15.18
CA GLY A 325 29.78 4.37 14.36
C GLY A 325 30.77 3.77 13.37
N PRO A 326 31.15 4.52 12.32
CA PRO A 326 32.03 4.06 11.23
C PRO A 326 33.47 3.84 11.67
N GLN A 327 33.89 4.34 12.83
CA GLN A 327 35.22 4.11 13.42
C GLN A 327 35.41 2.68 13.90
N TYR A 328 34.36 1.89 14.05
CA TYR A 328 34.44 0.51 14.48
C TYR A 328 34.28 -0.44 13.29
N PHE A 329 35.03 -1.57 13.34
CA PHE A 329 34.89 -2.61 12.33
C PHE A 329 33.46 -2.99 12.07
N SER A 330 33.05 -2.98 10.78
CA SER A 330 31.77 -3.54 10.34
C SER A 330 31.75 -5.06 10.50
N ARG A 331 30.60 -5.69 10.42
CA ARG A 331 30.45 -7.15 10.49
C ARG A 331 31.21 -7.86 9.37
N ASP A 332 31.33 -7.26 8.19
CA ASP A 332 31.99 -7.83 7.01
C ASP A 332 33.52 -8.01 7.19
N ARG A 333 34.09 -7.41 8.25
CA ARG A 333 35.48 -7.65 8.63
C ARG A 333 35.69 -8.91 9.46
N PHE A 334 34.60 -9.63 9.77
CA PHE A 334 34.56 -10.89 10.48
C PHE A 334 34.21 -12.00 9.52
N SER A 335 34.89 -13.13 9.52
CA SER A 335 34.58 -14.30 8.71
C SER A 335 33.85 -15.36 9.52
N TYR A 336 32.78 -15.91 8.97
CA TYR A 336 32.05 -17.01 9.56
C TYR A 336 32.56 -18.34 9.05
N ASP A 337 32.76 -19.27 9.96
CA ASP A 337 33.11 -20.65 9.68
C ASP A 337 31.91 -21.53 9.91
N HIS A 338 31.36 -22.13 8.82
CA HIS A 338 30.18 -22.96 8.85
C HIS A 338 30.40 -24.31 9.53
N GLU A 339 31.64 -24.87 9.42
CA GLU A 339 31.94 -26.19 9.97
C GLU A 339 32.00 -26.16 11.50
N SER A 340 32.62 -25.12 12.07
CA SER A 340 32.75 -24.96 13.52
C SER A 340 31.66 -24.12 14.18
N ASP A 341 30.73 -23.53 13.43
CA ASP A 341 29.73 -22.55 13.90
C ASP A 341 30.38 -21.43 14.72
N THR A 342 31.44 -20.82 14.21
CA THR A 342 32.22 -19.76 14.87
C THR A 342 32.50 -18.59 13.94
N TRP A 343 32.90 -17.47 14.51
CA TRP A 343 33.39 -16.31 13.76
C TRP A 343 34.86 -16.06 14.06
N ARG A 344 35.63 -15.63 13.06
CA ARG A 344 37.00 -15.13 13.22
C ARG A 344 37.02 -13.60 13.10
N CYS A 345 37.58 -12.92 14.09
CA CYS A 345 37.67 -11.46 14.10
C CYS A 345 38.93 -10.95 13.37
N PRO A 346 39.04 -9.63 13.07
CA PRO A 346 40.21 -9.03 12.44
C PRO A 346 41.53 -9.22 13.20
N ALA A 347 41.50 -9.49 14.50
CA ALA A 347 42.66 -9.84 15.32
C ALA A 347 43.03 -11.35 15.26
N GLY A 348 42.29 -12.16 14.47
CA GLY A 348 42.50 -13.61 14.39
C GLY A 348 41.85 -14.44 15.47
N GLU A 349 41.15 -13.81 16.44
CA GLU A 349 40.50 -14.49 17.55
C GLU A 349 39.16 -15.13 17.14
N THR A 350 38.87 -16.30 17.72
CA THR A 350 37.62 -17.01 17.51
C THR A 350 36.52 -16.47 18.43
N LEU A 351 35.37 -16.15 17.87
CA LEU A 351 34.14 -15.86 18.59
C LEU A 351 33.27 -17.10 18.59
N SER A 352 33.05 -17.68 19.76
CA SER A 352 32.16 -18.86 19.92
C SER A 352 30.75 -18.45 20.24
N LEU A 353 29.79 -19.36 20.04
CA LEU A 353 28.40 -19.16 20.41
C LEU A 353 28.28 -18.79 21.90
N PHE A 354 27.71 -17.64 22.16
CA PHE A 354 27.57 -17.08 23.50
C PHE A 354 26.13 -17.14 24.00
N LYS A 355 25.16 -16.89 23.10
CA LYS A 355 23.73 -16.89 23.43
C LYS A 355 22.89 -17.20 22.19
N THR A 356 21.78 -17.91 22.40
CA THR A 356 20.74 -18.13 21.37
C THR A 356 19.43 -17.52 21.86
N SER A 357 18.76 -16.75 20.98
CA SER A 357 17.46 -16.17 21.23
C SER A 357 16.44 -16.76 20.23
N GLN A 358 15.54 -17.60 20.73
CA GLN A 358 14.46 -18.16 19.93
C GLN A 358 13.45 -17.08 19.49
N THR A 359 13.13 -16.16 20.42
CA THR A 359 12.18 -15.07 20.14
C THR A 359 12.66 -14.11 19.05
N GLN A 360 14.00 -13.89 18.99
CA GLN A 360 14.62 -13.03 17.96
C GLN A 360 15.18 -13.82 16.78
N GLN A 361 15.08 -15.16 16.83
CA GLN A 361 15.61 -16.09 15.81
C GLN A 361 17.10 -15.80 15.47
N GLN A 362 17.93 -15.61 16.50
CA GLN A 362 19.32 -15.23 16.31
C GLN A 362 20.26 -15.91 17.29
N LYS A 363 21.49 -16.06 16.84
CA LYS A 363 22.66 -16.51 17.61
C LYS A 363 23.60 -15.33 17.83
N GLU A 364 24.17 -15.23 19.02
CA GLU A 364 25.16 -14.22 19.40
C GLU A 364 26.51 -14.88 19.67
N TYR A 365 27.56 -14.36 19.05
CA TYR A 365 28.92 -14.89 19.16
C TYR A 365 29.83 -13.86 19.79
N ALA A 366 30.72 -14.29 20.69
CA ALA A 366 31.66 -13.42 21.37
C ALA A 366 33.00 -14.15 21.71
N SER A 367 34.09 -13.40 21.87
CA SER A 367 35.36 -13.91 22.38
C SER A 367 35.66 -13.36 23.77
N ARG A 368 36.32 -14.16 24.60
CA ARG A 368 36.84 -13.73 25.89
C ARG A 368 38.13 -12.92 25.78
N ALA A 369 38.84 -13.01 24.66
CA ALA A 369 40.13 -12.33 24.40
C ALA A 369 39.97 -10.81 24.17
N CYS A 370 38.74 -10.29 24.00
CA CYS A 370 38.51 -8.87 23.70
C CYS A 370 39.07 -7.89 24.75
N GLY A 371 39.23 -8.34 26.00
CA GLY A 371 39.75 -7.49 27.09
C GLY A 371 41.16 -6.97 26.85
N ALA A 372 42.08 -7.82 26.37
CA ALA A 372 43.47 -7.54 26.12
C ALA A 372 43.79 -7.31 24.61
N CYS A 373 42.78 -7.19 23.76
CA CYS A 373 42.98 -7.08 22.30
C CYS A 373 43.52 -5.73 21.90
N ALA A 374 44.66 -5.72 21.13
CA ALA A 374 45.28 -4.51 20.61
C ALA A 374 44.36 -3.71 19.66
N LEU A 375 43.43 -4.39 18.95
CA LEU A 375 42.49 -3.74 18.03
C LEU A 375 41.17 -3.34 18.70
N LYS A 376 41.05 -3.44 20.04
CA LYS A 376 39.80 -3.18 20.74
C LYS A 376 39.26 -1.78 20.48
N ALA A 377 40.09 -0.76 20.44
CA ALA A 377 39.70 0.64 20.20
C ALA A 377 39.03 0.83 18.82
N GLN A 378 39.44 0.03 17.81
CA GLN A 378 38.84 0.04 16.45
C GLN A 378 37.67 -0.95 16.30
N CYS A 379 37.42 -1.77 17.32
CA CYS A 379 36.41 -2.85 17.26
C CYS A 379 35.18 -2.55 18.09
N THR A 380 35.32 -2.15 19.37
CA THR A 380 34.22 -1.91 20.28
C THR A 380 34.62 -1.11 21.52
N ASN A 381 33.71 -0.26 21.99
CA ASN A 381 33.81 0.40 23.29
C ASN A 381 33.21 -0.43 24.45
N ALA A 382 32.59 -1.57 24.16
CA ALA A 382 32.04 -2.48 25.16
C ALA A 382 33.11 -3.43 25.73
N ALA A 383 32.79 -4.18 26.78
CA ALA A 383 33.68 -5.19 27.35
C ALA A 383 34.15 -6.21 26.29
N ARG A 384 33.26 -6.59 25.38
CA ARG A 384 33.51 -7.49 24.25
C ARG A 384 32.72 -7.12 23.02
N ARG A 385 33.20 -7.50 21.84
CA ARG A 385 32.43 -7.44 20.59
C ARG A 385 31.47 -8.63 20.52
N VAL A 386 30.19 -8.38 20.20
CA VAL A 386 29.22 -9.40 19.90
C VAL A 386 28.87 -9.31 18.44
N ILE A 387 28.89 -10.44 17.75
CA ILE A 387 28.39 -10.60 16.37
C ILE A 387 27.09 -11.38 16.43
N VAL A 388 26.08 -10.88 15.76
CA VAL A 388 24.78 -11.51 15.67
C VAL A 388 24.62 -12.18 14.32
N ARG A 389 24.09 -13.41 14.29
CA ARG A 389 23.73 -14.15 13.09
C ARG A 389 22.28 -14.63 13.22
N HIS A 390 21.45 -14.33 12.24
CA HIS A 390 20.08 -14.84 12.16
C HIS A 390 20.07 -16.34 11.86
N PHE A 391 19.00 -17.06 12.24
CA PHE A 391 18.87 -18.49 11.94
C PHE A 391 18.87 -18.77 10.44
N TYR A 392 18.27 -17.89 9.65
CA TYR A 392 18.17 -17.95 8.18
C TYR A 392 19.16 -17.00 7.49
N GLU A 393 20.36 -16.83 8.06
CA GLU A 393 21.36 -15.91 7.48
C GLU A 393 21.96 -16.47 6.20
N ASP A 394 22.05 -17.81 6.04
CA ASP A 394 22.58 -18.45 4.86
C ASP A 394 21.71 -18.20 3.62
N GLU A 395 20.41 -18.29 3.78
CA GLU A 395 19.42 -17.99 2.75
C GLU A 395 19.44 -16.51 2.38
N ARG A 396 19.58 -15.64 3.39
CA ARG A 396 19.72 -14.20 3.18
C ARG A 396 21.00 -13.86 2.42
N GLU A 397 22.12 -14.51 2.75
CA GLU A 397 23.38 -14.38 2.05
C GLU A 397 23.31 -14.98 0.63
N ALA A 398 22.58 -16.07 0.42
CA ALA A 398 22.35 -16.65 -0.89
C ALA A 398 21.57 -15.70 -1.82
N MET A 399 20.49 -15.09 -1.35
CA MET A 399 19.76 -14.05 -2.10
C MET A 399 20.66 -12.88 -2.47
N HIS A 400 21.50 -12.41 -1.52
CA HIS A 400 22.42 -11.32 -1.75
C HIS A 400 23.51 -11.70 -2.77
N ARG A 401 24.11 -12.89 -2.67
CA ARG A 401 25.12 -13.37 -3.63
C ARG A 401 24.58 -13.39 -5.06
N ARG A 402 23.33 -13.84 -5.26
CA ARG A 402 22.65 -13.80 -6.57
C ARG A 402 22.54 -12.35 -7.09
N ALA A 403 22.16 -11.41 -6.22
CA ALA A 403 22.04 -10.00 -6.59
C ALA A 403 23.37 -9.31 -6.92
N VAL A 404 24.47 -9.73 -6.27
CA VAL A 404 25.81 -9.17 -6.51
C VAL A 404 26.50 -9.84 -7.69
N ALA A 405 26.25 -11.13 -7.93
CA ALA A 405 26.83 -11.88 -9.05
C ALA A 405 26.46 -11.28 -10.41
N ASP A 406 25.25 -10.72 -10.51
CA ASP A 406 24.81 -9.99 -11.69
C ASP A 406 24.04 -8.71 -11.30
N PRO A 407 24.71 -7.56 -11.34
CA PRO A 407 24.10 -6.26 -11.01
C PRO A 407 22.96 -5.85 -11.94
N SER A 408 22.80 -6.47 -13.12
CA SER A 408 21.74 -6.19 -14.05
C SER A 408 20.35 -6.48 -13.46
N TRP A 409 20.23 -7.41 -12.51
CA TRP A 409 18.99 -7.72 -11.80
C TRP A 409 18.35 -6.49 -11.15
N MET A 410 19.17 -5.63 -10.55
CA MET A 410 18.66 -4.42 -9.89
C MET A 410 18.24 -3.35 -10.90
N THR A 411 18.82 -3.35 -12.08
CA THR A 411 18.40 -2.51 -13.21
C THR A 411 17.08 -3.01 -13.78
N HIS A 412 16.96 -4.30 -14.07
CA HIS A 412 15.73 -4.93 -14.53
C HIS A 412 14.56 -4.72 -13.54
N ARG A 413 14.85 -4.91 -12.23
CA ARG A 413 13.85 -4.62 -11.19
C ARG A 413 13.33 -3.20 -11.30
N ARG A 414 14.25 -2.21 -11.36
CA ARG A 414 13.89 -0.79 -11.41
C ARG A 414 13.04 -0.46 -12.63
N GLU A 415 13.48 -0.87 -13.81
CA GLU A 415 12.74 -0.68 -15.07
C GLU A 415 11.35 -1.33 -15.07
N THR A 416 11.20 -2.45 -14.36
CA THR A 416 9.94 -3.18 -14.28
C THR A 416 8.95 -2.49 -13.36
N VAL A 417 9.35 -2.04 -12.17
CA VAL A 417 8.41 -1.56 -11.14
C VAL A 417 8.16 -0.04 -11.14
N GLU A 418 9.07 0.76 -11.69
CA GLU A 418 8.90 2.23 -11.69
C GLU A 418 7.73 2.67 -12.56
N HIS A 419 7.58 2.06 -13.73
CA HIS A 419 6.51 2.40 -14.67
C HIS A 419 5.08 2.18 -14.11
N PRO A 420 4.75 1.02 -13.52
CA PRO A 420 3.43 0.79 -12.90
C PRO A 420 3.10 1.82 -11.83
N PHE A 421 4.00 2.06 -10.88
CA PHE A 421 3.73 2.99 -9.78
C PHE A 421 3.59 4.44 -10.24
N GLY A 422 4.38 4.88 -11.21
CA GLY A 422 4.25 6.20 -11.81
C GLY A 422 2.87 6.40 -12.44
N THR A 423 2.46 5.46 -13.26
CA THR A 423 1.16 5.49 -13.95
C THR A 423 -0.01 5.36 -12.98
N MET A 424 0.06 4.44 -12.00
CA MET A 424 -1.01 4.30 -10.99
C MET A 424 -1.20 5.56 -10.15
N LYS A 425 -0.09 6.17 -9.68
CA LYS A 425 -0.17 7.44 -8.93
C LYS A 425 -0.77 8.55 -9.77
N TRP A 426 -0.51 8.57 -11.07
CA TRP A 426 -1.12 9.52 -11.99
C TRP A 426 -2.62 9.24 -12.19
N LEU A 427 -3.03 7.98 -12.42
CA LEU A 427 -4.43 7.56 -12.54
C LEU A 427 -5.21 7.85 -11.26
N MET A 428 -4.62 7.61 -10.10
CA MET A 428 -5.20 7.93 -8.80
C MET A 428 -5.23 9.43 -8.50
N ALA A 429 -4.82 10.30 -9.42
CA ALA A 429 -4.75 11.76 -9.22
C ALA A 429 -4.03 12.17 -7.91
N GLY A 430 -2.94 11.44 -7.59
CA GLY A 430 -2.11 11.61 -6.40
C GLY A 430 -2.10 10.39 -5.47
N PRO A 431 -1.06 10.23 -4.67
CA PRO A 431 -0.86 9.04 -3.83
C PRO A 431 -1.68 9.09 -2.53
N ARG A 432 -3.02 9.23 -2.66
CA ARG A 432 -3.94 9.26 -1.51
C ARG A 432 -5.23 8.53 -1.79
N PHE A 433 -5.70 7.74 -0.82
CA PHE A 433 -7.01 7.10 -0.85
C PHE A 433 -8.14 8.10 -0.56
N LEU A 434 -9.33 7.81 -1.09
CA LEU A 434 -10.56 8.57 -0.83
C LEU A 434 -11.49 7.87 0.17
N VAL A 435 -11.16 6.63 0.54
CA VAL A 435 -11.93 5.81 1.48
C VAL A 435 -11.11 5.46 2.72
N LYS A 436 -11.78 5.23 3.84
CA LYS A 436 -11.16 4.83 5.10
C LYS A 436 -11.27 3.32 5.31
N GLY A 437 -10.27 2.75 5.96
CA GLY A 437 -10.19 1.34 6.33
C GLY A 437 -9.50 0.49 5.26
N LEU A 438 -8.72 -0.50 5.72
CA LEU A 438 -7.83 -1.31 4.88
C LEU A 438 -8.57 -2.02 3.75
N LYS A 439 -9.70 -2.68 4.06
CA LYS A 439 -10.53 -3.39 3.08
C LYS A 439 -11.00 -2.51 1.93
N LYS A 440 -11.50 -1.30 2.23
CA LYS A 440 -11.99 -0.36 1.21
C LYS A 440 -10.86 0.29 0.45
N ALA A 441 -9.75 0.62 1.14
CA ALA A 441 -8.54 1.14 0.52
C ALA A 441 -7.93 0.10 -0.45
N LYS A 442 -7.96 -1.20 -0.11
CA LYS A 442 -7.54 -2.29 -0.99
C LYS A 442 -8.39 -2.36 -2.27
N ALA A 443 -9.70 -2.18 -2.16
CA ALA A 443 -10.59 -2.11 -3.33
C ALA A 443 -10.29 -0.88 -4.21
N GLU A 444 -10.01 0.26 -3.60
CA GLU A 444 -9.61 1.47 -4.32
C GLU A 444 -8.26 1.28 -5.02
N PHE A 445 -7.31 0.60 -4.39
CA PHE A 445 -6.04 0.23 -5.00
C PHE A 445 -6.24 -0.76 -6.15
N ALA A 446 -7.11 -1.77 -5.99
CA ALA A 446 -7.46 -2.73 -7.02
C ALA A 446 -8.02 -2.07 -8.29
N LEU A 447 -8.86 -1.03 -8.16
CA LEU A 447 -9.31 -0.24 -9.31
C LEU A 447 -8.14 0.47 -10.02
N GLY A 448 -7.17 0.96 -9.27
CA GLY A 448 -5.95 1.54 -9.85
C GLY A 448 -5.13 0.52 -10.63
N VAL A 449 -4.94 -0.68 -10.07
CA VAL A 449 -4.25 -1.81 -10.72
C VAL A 449 -4.99 -2.26 -11.98
N LEU A 450 -6.30 -2.47 -11.88
CA LEU A 450 -7.16 -2.84 -13.03
C LEU A 450 -7.01 -1.84 -14.17
N CYS A 451 -7.16 -0.55 -13.88
CA CYS A 451 -7.07 0.49 -14.91
C CYS A 451 -5.67 0.62 -15.50
N TYR A 452 -4.62 0.40 -14.69
CA TYR A 452 -3.26 0.33 -15.20
C TYR A 452 -3.11 -0.82 -16.18
N ASN A 453 -3.48 -2.04 -15.78
CA ASN A 453 -3.38 -3.23 -16.63
C ASN A 453 -4.24 -3.09 -17.90
N LEU A 454 -5.47 -2.65 -17.77
CA LEU A 454 -6.39 -2.45 -18.90
C LEU A 454 -5.82 -1.48 -19.95
N LYS A 455 -5.29 -0.33 -19.49
CA LYS A 455 -4.61 0.61 -20.37
C LYS A 455 -3.36 0.01 -21.01
N ARG A 456 -2.58 -0.78 -20.23
CA ARG A 456 -1.37 -1.43 -20.74
C ARG A 456 -1.69 -2.47 -21.80
N VAL A 457 -2.67 -3.34 -21.54
CA VAL A 457 -3.13 -4.38 -22.49
C VAL A 457 -3.70 -3.75 -23.76
N ALA A 458 -4.51 -2.69 -23.63
CA ALA A 458 -5.02 -1.96 -24.79
C ALA A 458 -3.88 -1.36 -25.65
N ASN A 459 -2.77 -0.95 -25.05
CA ASN A 459 -1.60 -0.46 -25.78
C ASN A 459 -0.78 -1.59 -26.42
N ILE A 460 -0.78 -2.80 -25.84
CA ILE A 460 -0.05 -3.97 -26.38
C ILE A 460 -0.81 -4.59 -27.55
N LEU A 461 -2.08 -4.90 -27.35
CA LEU A 461 -2.90 -5.62 -28.33
C LEU A 461 -3.58 -4.68 -29.36
N GLY A 462 -3.81 -3.42 -28.98
CA GLY A 462 -4.74 -2.53 -29.66
C GLY A 462 -6.20 -2.80 -29.28
N VAL A 463 -7.04 -1.76 -29.40
CA VAL A 463 -8.45 -1.84 -28.98
C VAL A 463 -9.23 -2.90 -29.77
N PRO A 464 -9.12 -3.02 -31.13
CA PRO A 464 -9.87 -4.02 -31.88
C PRO A 464 -9.55 -5.46 -31.47
N ALA A 465 -8.27 -5.81 -31.32
CA ALA A 465 -7.87 -7.16 -30.91
C ALA A 465 -8.32 -7.48 -29.48
N LEU A 466 -8.21 -6.49 -28.55
CA LEU A 466 -8.68 -6.66 -27.19
C LEU A 466 -10.20 -6.86 -27.12
N LEU A 467 -10.97 -6.14 -27.93
CA LEU A 467 -12.43 -6.36 -28.04
C LEU A 467 -12.75 -7.77 -28.58
N GLY A 468 -11.98 -8.23 -29.57
CA GLY A 468 -12.12 -9.60 -30.08
C GLY A 468 -11.83 -10.66 -29.00
N ALA A 469 -10.80 -10.46 -28.19
CA ALA A 469 -10.44 -11.38 -27.09
C ALA A 469 -11.46 -11.38 -25.93
N LEU A 470 -12.15 -10.25 -25.72
CA LEU A 470 -13.20 -10.11 -24.71
C LEU A 470 -14.59 -10.57 -25.19
N ALA A 471 -14.76 -10.81 -26.49
CA ALA A 471 -16.02 -11.31 -27.02
C ALA A 471 -16.29 -12.72 -26.49
N PRO A 472 -17.54 -13.06 -26.08
CA PRO A 472 -17.87 -14.41 -25.69
C PRO A 472 -17.47 -15.38 -26.81
N SER A 473 -16.73 -16.43 -26.47
CA SER A 473 -16.48 -17.51 -27.43
C SER A 473 -17.83 -17.99 -27.96
N ALA A 474 -18.04 -17.90 -29.28
CA ALA A 474 -19.22 -18.50 -29.89
C ALA A 474 -19.20 -19.99 -29.55
N ALA A 475 -20.06 -20.41 -28.60
CA ALA A 475 -20.23 -21.79 -28.21
C ALA A 475 -20.97 -22.56 -29.30
#